data_27ec6eb80b36122de5728f7b8018c37b
#
_entry.id   27ec6eb80b36122de5728f7b8018c37b
#
_cell.length_a   1.000
_cell.length_b   1.000
_cell.length_c   1.000
_cell.angle_alpha   90.00
_cell.angle_beta   90.00
_cell.angle_gamma   90.00
#
_symmetry.space_group_name_H-M   'P 1'
#
loop_
_entity.id
_entity.type
_entity.pdbx_description
1 polymer ?
#
loop_
_entity_poly.entity_id
_entity_poly.type
_entity_poly.pdbx_seq_one_letter_code
_entity_poly.pdbx_strand_id
1 'polypeptide(L)'
;MVDWIKDELARSYARATKDGDSKLAARPRAVRAKYDARNARLVVELNNGAILMLPPKLLQGLKRATAAQLSKVELTPLGTGLHWEALDADLGVAELAAGIFGSKLWMSELARHAGSRTSARKALSSRENGQRGGRPALKKALST
;
A
#
# COMPACT_ATOMS: atom_id res chain seq x y z
N MET A 1 19.95 0.89 -38.11
CA MET A 1 19.41 0.07 -37.00
C MET A 1 18.59 -1.05 -37.62
N VAL A 2 18.86 -2.24 -37.24
CA VAL A 2 18.32 -3.47 -37.90
C VAL A 2 16.83 -3.56 -37.52
N ASP A 3 15.95 -3.79 -38.48
CA ASP A 3 14.47 -3.75 -38.27
C ASP A 3 13.96 -4.72 -37.22
N TRP A 4 14.62 -5.85 -37.02
CA TRP A 4 14.27 -6.83 -35.98
C TRP A 4 14.41 -6.29 -34.55
N ILE A 5 15.34 -5.35 -34.31
CA ILE A 5 15.50 -4.71 -32.99
C ILE A 5 14.31 -3.80 -32.71
N LYS A 6 13.83 -3.08 -33.71
CA LYS A 6 12.64 -2.22 -33.58
C LYS A 6 11.39 -3.03 -33.29
N ASP A 7 11.24 -4.15 -33.98
CA ASP A 7 10.10 -5.06 -33.80
C ASP A 7 10.12 -5.73 -32.41
N GLU A 8 11.29 -6.15 -31.93
CA GLU A 8 11.42 -6.73 -30.60
C GLU A 8 11.19 -5.69 -29.51
N LEU A 9 11.70 -4.47 -29.70
CA LEU A 9 11.46 -3.35 -28.77
C LEU A 9 9.96 -2.98 -28.72
N ALA A 10 9.29 -2.92 -29.86
CA ALA A 10 7.86 -2.64 -29.94
C ALA A 10 7.02 -3.74 -29.24
N ARG A 11 7.38 -5.02 -29.45
CA ARG A 11 6.70 -6.13 -28.78
C ARG A 11 6.93 -6.16 -27.28
N SER A 12 8.14 -5.89 -26.84
CA SER A 12 8.48 -5.85 -25.41
C SER A 12 7.79 -4.67 -24.73
N TYR A 13 7.72 -3.50 -25.39
CA TYR A 13 6.99 -2.33 -24.90
C TYR A 13 5.48 -2.60 -24.80
N ALA A 14 4.86 -3.16 -25.84
CA ALA A 14 3.45 -3.52 -25.82
C ALA A 14 3.10 -4.54 -24.73
N ARG A 15 3.98 -5.51 -24.50
CA ARG A 15 3.83 -6.50 -23.43
C ARG A 15 3.95 -5.86 -22.05
N ALA A 16 4.95 -5.02 -21.84
CA ALA A 16 5.16 -4.30 -20.59
C ALA A 16 4.00 -3.35 -20.27
N THR A 17 3.46 -2.66 -21.26
CA THR A 17 2.28 -1.79 -21.12
C THR A 17 1.04 -2.59 -20.72
N LYS A 18 0.77 -3.70 -21.41
CA LYS A 18 -0.36 -4.59 -21.09
C LYS A 18 -0.26 -5.18 -19.68
N ASP A 19 0.92 -5.60 -19.27
CA ASP A 19 1.17 -6.11 -17.92
C ASP A 19 1.02 -5.02 -16.86
N GLY A 20 1.47 -3.80 -17.16
CA GLY A 20 1.29 -2.61 -16.32
C GLY A 20 -0.18 -2.27 -16.13
N ASP A 21 -0.93 -2.20 -17.20
CA ASP A 21 -2.38 -1.89 -17.19
C ASP A 21 -3.17 -2.97 -16.43
N SER A 22 -2.85 -4.22 -16.64
CA SER A 22 -3.47 -5.36 -15.93
C SER A 22 -3.20 -5.31 -14.43
N LYS A 23 -1.95 -5.04 -14.02
CA LYS A 23 -1.58 -4.87 -12.61
C LYS A 23 -2.23 -3.65 -11.98
N LEU A 24 -2.33 -2.54 -12.73
CA LEU A 24 -2.99 -1.33 -12.29
C LEU A 24 -4.49 -1.54 -12.11
N ALA A 25 -5.14 -2.27 -13.03
CA ALA A 25 -6.57 -2.59 -12.94
C ALA A 25 -6.89 -3.47 -11.72
N ALA A 26 -5.98 -4.36 -11.33
CA ALA A 26 -6.13 -5.23 -10.16
C ALA A 26 -5.87 -4.53 -8.82
N ARG A 27 -5.22 -3.36 -8.83
CA ARG A 27 -4.93 -2.61 -7.59
C ARG A 27 -6.15 -1.82 -7.11
N PRO A 28 -6.32 -1.65 -5.79
CA PRO A 28 -7.28 -0.70 -5.26
C PRO A 28 -7.01 0.72 -5.76
N ARG A 29 -8.00 1.33 -6.39
CA ARG A 29 -7.97 2.71 -6.89
C ARG A 29 -9.22 3.43 -6.47
N ALA A 30 -9.10 4.71 -6.15
CA ALA A 30 -10.24 5.55 -5.88
C ALA A 30 -10.86 6.04 -7.20
N VAL A 31 -12.16 5.91 -7.33
CA VAL A 31 -12.96 6.52 -8.40
C VAL A 31 -13.57 7.82 -7.93
N ARG A 32 -13.71 8.00 -6.62
CA ARG A 32 -14.24 9.19 -6.00
C ARG A 32 -13.68 9.36 -4.59
N ALA A 33 -13.40 10.59 -4.20
CA ALA A 33 -13.09 10.94 -2.81
C ALA A 33 -13.78 12.26 -2.44
N LYS A 34 -14.27 12.33 -1.21
CA LYS A 34 -14.87 13.55 -0.64
C LYS A 34 -14.75 13.56 0.86
N TYR A 35 -14.74 14.74 1.45
CA TYR A 35 -14.91 14.89 2.89
C TYR A 35 -16.37 15.12 3.24
N ASP A 36 -16.91 14.27 4.10
CA ASP A 36 -18.23 14.42 4.69
C ASP A 36 -18.11 15.21 6.01
N ALA A 37 -18.42 16.48 5.94
CA ALA A 37 -18.32 17.39 7.09
C ALA A 37 -19.33 17.08 8.20
N ARG A 38 -20.50 16.52 7.85
CA ARG A 38 -21.56 16.17 8.82
C ARG A 38 -21.09 15.04 9.75
N ASN A 39 -20.47 14.03 9.17
CA ASN A 39 -20.00 12.85 9.90
C ASN A 39 -18.52 12.93 10.27
N ALA A 40 -17.83 14.01 9.86
CA ALA A 40 -16.40 14.18 10.01
C ALA A 40 -15.60 12.95 9.48
N ARG A 41 -15.88 12.53 8.25
CA ARG A 41 -15.28 11.35 7.60
C ARG A 41 -14.76 11.69 6.21
N LEU A 42 -13.58 11.18 5.90
CA LEU A 42 -13.11 11.04 4.53
C LEU A 42 -13.81 9.83 3.92
N VAL A 43 -14.50 10.02 2.82
CA VAL A 43 -15.21 8.97 2.10
C VAL A 43 -14.49 8.72 0.78
N VAL A 44 -14.03 7.49 0.57
CA VAL A 44 -13.30 7.07 -0.63
C VAL A 44 -14.01 5.88 -1.25
N GLU A 45 -14.48 6.05 -2.46
CA GLU A 45 -15.11 5.00 -3.26
C GLU A 45 -14.06 4.34 -4.14
N LEU A 46 -13.98 3.02 -4.08
CA LEU A 46 -12.99 2.23 -4.81
C LEU A 46 -13.56 1.69 -6.13
N ASN A 47 -12.65 1.34 -7.03
CA ASN A 47 -12.98 0.79 -8.35
C ASN A 47 -13.73 -0.56 -8.32
N ASN A 48 -13.76 -1.26 -7.19
CA ASN A 48 -14.53 -2.48 -6.99
C ASN A 48 -15.90 -2.25 -6.32
N GLY A 49 -16.29 -0.97 -6.12
CA GLY A 49 -17.54 -0.60 -5.47
C GLY A 49 -17.48 -0.53 -3.94
N ALA A 50 -16.37 -0.91 -3.31
CA ALA A 50 -16.20 -0.74 -1.86
C ALA A 50 -16.06 0.74 -1.50
N ILE A 51 -16.55 1.10 -0.32
CA ILE A 51 -16.46 2.47 0.22
C ILE A 51 -15.71 2.44 1.54
N LEU A 52 -14.65 3.25 1.62
CA LEU A 52 -13.92 3.48 2.85
C LEU A 52 -14.44 4.76 3.51
N MET A 53 -14.76 4.69 4.79
CA MET A 53 -15.14 5.85 5.61
C MET A 53 -14.15 6.00 6.76
N LEU A 54 -13.25 6.95 6.65
CA LEU A 54 -12.09 7.07 7.53
C LEU A 54 -12.13 8.38 8.31
N PRO A 55 -11.90 8.35 9.65
CA PRO A 55 -11.74 9.58 10.41
C PRO A 55 -10.39 10.23 10.08
N PRO A 56 -10.34 11.52 9.68
CA PRO A 56 -9.09 12.18 9.29
C PRO A 56 -8.02 12.19 10.37
N LYS A 57 -8.43 12.16 11.64
CA LYS A 57 -7.51 12.12 12.80
C LYS A 57 -6.60 10.89 12.84
N LEU A 58 -6.99 9.80 12.18
CA LEU A 58 -6.17 8.60 12.07
C LEU A 58 -5.17 8.68 10.91
N LEU A 59 -5.36 9.60 9.98
CA LEU A 59 -4.60 9.66 8.75
C LEU A 59 -3.40 10.59 8.90
N GLN A 60 -2.27 10.14 8.39
CA GLN A 60 -1.04 10.92 8.44
C GLN A 60 -1.20 12.22 7.64
N GLY A 61 -0.72 13.33 8.21
CA GLY A 61 -0.82 14.65 7.59
C GLY A 61 -2.17 15.34 7.76
N LEU A 62 -3.25 14.62 8.11
CA LEU A 62 -4.60 15.18 8.21
C LEU A 62 -5.09 15.42 9.65
N LYS A 63 -4.32 15.05 10.64
CA LYS A 63 -4.71 15.03 12.06
C LYS A 63 -5.20 16.39 12.58
N ARG A 64 -4.64 17.48 12.07
CA ARG A 64 -4.95 18.86 12.48
C ARG A 64 -5.64 19.67 11.38
N ALA A 65 -6.05 19.02 10.30
CA ALA A 65 -6.66 19.69 9.17
C ALA A 65 -8.08 20.19 9.51
N THR A 66 -8.40 21.37 8.99
CA THR A 66 -9.75 21.94 9.09
C THR A 66 -10.69 21.28 8.09
N ALA A 67 -12.00 21.39 8.32
CA ALA A 67 -13.03 20.88 7.40
C ALA A 67 -12.87 21.48 5.98
N ALA A 68 -12.53 22.77 5.89
CA ALA A 68 -12.29 23.45 4.62
C ALA A 68 -11.09 22.89 3.87
N GLN A 69 -10.01 22.56 4.58
CA GLN A 69 -8.83 21.92 3.99
C GLN A 69 -9.12 20.49 3.55
N LEU A 70 -9.80 19.71 4.38
CA LEU A 70 -10.18 18.32 4.09
C LEU A 70 -11.11 18.21 2.88
N SER A 71 -11.97 19.20 2.67
CA SER A 71 -12.90 19.24 1.52
C SER A 71 -12.20 19.42 0.17
N LYS A 72 -10.94 19.85 0.17
CA LYS A 72 -10.12 20.03 -1.03
C LYS A 72 -9.30 18.79 -1.39
N VAL A 73 -9.84 17.61 -1.13
CA VAL A 73 -9.20 16.36 -1.55
C VAL A 73 -9.23 16.22 -3.06
N GLU A 74 -8.10 15.87 -3.64
CA GLU A 74 -7.93 15.60 -5.05
C GLU A 74 -7.48 14.16 -5.26
N LEU A 75 -7.94 13.55 -6.38
CA LEU A 75 -7.45 12.25 -6.81
C LEU A 75 -6.24 12.43 -7.71
N THR A 76 -5.23 11.59 -7.53
CA THR A 76 -4.18 11.46 -8.54
C THR A 76 -4.77 10.98 -9.87
N PRO A 77 -4.14 11.25 -11.03
CA PRO A 77 -4.71 10.94 -12.35
C PRO A 77 -5.15 9.48 -12.53
N LEU A 78 -4.47 8.54 -11.87
CA LEU A 78 -4.78 7.11 -11.93
C LEU A 78 -5.68 6.64 -10.75
N GLY A 79 -6.08 7.54 -9.86
CA GLY A 79 -6.85 7.19 -8.66
C GLY A 79 -6.07 6.35 -7.64
N THR A 80 -4.76 6.28 -7.75
CA THR A 80 -3.89 5.51 -6.84
C THR A 80 -3.56 6.25 -5.55
N GLY A 81 -3.80 7.55 -5.51
CA GLY A 81 -3.53 8.42 -4.36
C GLY A 81 -4.56 9.51 -4.18
N LEU A 82 -4.58 10.04 -2.97
CA LEU A 82 -5.31 11.23 -2.55
C LEU A 82 -4.31 12.31 -2.22
N HIS A 83 -4.54 13.52 -2.68
CA HIS A 83 -3.67 14.67 -2.50
C HIS A 83 -4.42 15.85 -1.88
N TRP A 84 -3.75 16.58 -0.99
CA TRP A 84 -4.21 17.86 -0.42
C TRP A 84 -3.08 18.87 -0.55
N GLU A 85 -3.18 19.74 -1.54
CA GLU A 85 -2.15 20.77 -1.80
C GLU A 85 -1.90 21.67 -0.58
N ALA A 86 -2.96 22.15 0.06
CA ALA A 86 -2.85 23.07 1.21
C ALA A 86 -2.23 22.42 2.47
N LEU A 87 -2.16 21.12 2.53
CA LEU A 87 -1.62 20.34 3.66
C LEU A 87 -0.29 19.66 3.33
N ASP A 88 0.13 19.73 2.06
CA ASP A 88 1.26 18.95 1.54
C ASP A 88 1.17 17.47 1.98
N ALA A 89 -0.03 16.91 1.83
CA ALA A 89 -0.34 15.56 2.29
C ALA A 89 -0.74 14.67 1.12
N ASP A 90 -0.12 13.51 1.07
CA ASP A 90 -0.39 12.46 0.09
C ASP A 90 -0.69 11.13 0.81
N LEU A 91 -1.75 10.47 0.39
CA LEU A 91 -2.14 9.16 0.92
C LEU A 91 -2.35 8.16 -0.22
N GLY A 92 -1.72 7.00 -0.14
CA GLY A 92 -1.93 5.91 -1.09
C GLY A 92 -3.26 5.20 -0.85
N VAL A 93 -4.04 4.99 -1.91
CA VAL A 93 -5.34 4.33 -1.82
C VAL A 93 -5.19 2.84 -1.47
N ALA A 94 -4.17 2.16 -2.00
CA ALA A 94 -3.90 0.76 -1.68
C ALA A 94 -3.54 0.59 -0.19
N GLU A 95 -2.76 1.50 0.36
CA GLU A 95 -2.39 1.52 1.77
C GLU A 95 -3.60 1.78 2.67
N LEU A 96 -4.47 2.71 2.29
CA LEU A 96 -5.73 2.96 3.01
C LEU A 96 -6.65 1.73 2.98
N ALA A 97 -6.79 1.08 1.83
CA ALA A 97 -7.56 -0.14 1.68
C ALA A 97 -6.99 -1.31 2.50
N ALA A 98 -5.68 -1.36 2.68
CA ALA A 98 -5.00 -2.34 3.53
C ALA A 98 -5.03 -1.99 5.03
N GLY A 99 -5.58 -0.83 5.41
CA GLY A 99 -5.63 -0.38 6.80
C GLY A 99 -4.33 0.20 7.33
N ILE A 100 -3.44 0.66 6.44
CA ILE A 100 -2.13 1.24 6.80
C ILE A 100 -2.30 2.74 7.11
N PHE A 101 -2.94 3.04 8.23
CA PHE A 101 -3.20 4.42 8.65
C PHE A 101 -3.34 4.59 10.16
N GLY A 102 -3.27 3.52 10.91
CA GLY A 102 -3.59 3.52 12.32
C GLY A 102 -2.40 3.70 13.26
N SER A 103 -2.64 3.51 14.54
CA SER A 103 -1.63 3.53 15.58
C SER A 103 -0.62 2.38 15.44
N LYS A 104 0.51 2.50 16.14
CA LYS A 104 1.54 1.45 16.18
C LYS A 104 0.95 0.07 16.58
N LEU A 105 0.00 0.06 17.52
CA LEU A 105 -0.68 -1.16 17.94
C LEU A 105 -1.51 -1.77 16.81
N TRP A 106 -2.29 -0.96 16.11
CA TRP A 106 -3.08 -1.37 14.95
C TRP A 106 -2.18 -1.97 13.85
N MET A 107 -1.08 -1.30 13.53
CA MET A 107 -0.13 -1.77 12.53
C MET A 107 0.54 -3.09 12.95
N SER A 108 0.84 -3.26 14.23
CA SER A 108 1.38 -4.51 14.78
C SER A 108 0.39 -5.68 14.64
N GLU A 109 -0.87 -5.46 14.94
CA GLU A 109 -1.93 -6.46 14.77
C GLU A 109 -2.13 -6.84 13.30
N LEU A 110 -2.13 -5.87 12.40
CA LEU A 110 -2.24 -6.09 10.97
C LEU A 110 -1.05 -6.91 10.43
N ALA A 111 0.16 -6.58 10.85
CA ALA A 111 1.38 -7.31 10.49
C ALA A 111 1.35 -8.76 11.03
N ARG A 112 0.86 -8.97 12.25
CA ARG A 112 0.66 -10.30 12.84
C ARG A 112 -0.33 -11.13 12.02
N HIS A 113 -1.44 -10.53 11.61
CA HIS A 113 -2.46 -11.18 10.77
C HIS A 113 -1.91 -11.58 9.40
N ALA A 114 -1.16 -10.68 8.76
CA ALA A 114 -0.50 -10.95 7.49
C ALA A 114 0.58 -12.04 7.62
N GLY A 115 1.32 -12.04 8.74
CA GLY A 115 2.38 -13.03 9.04
C GLY A 115 1.86 -14.42 9.39
N SER A 116 0.61 -14.55 9.87
CA SER A 116 -0.01 -15.83 10.20
C SER A 116 -0.36 -16.69 9.00
N ARG A 117 -0.46 -16.10 7.81
CA ARG A 117 -0.70 -16.84 6.57
C ARG A 117 0.57 -17.56 6.12
N THR A 118 0.57 -18.87 6.26
CA THR A 118 1.67 -19.74 5.82
C THR A 118 1.33 -20.30 4.45
N SER A 119 2.18 -20.04 3.45
CA SER A 119 2.13 -20.72 2.16
C SER A 119 3.05 -21.94 2.18
N ALA A 120 2.78 -22.94 1.31
CA ALA A 120 3.64 -24.11 1.16
C ALA A 120 5.10 -23.72 0.86
N ARG A 121 5.31 -22.68 0.05
CA ARG A 121 6.63 -22.13 -0.27
C ARG A 121 7.34 -21.56 0.97
N LYS A 122 6.61 -20.83 1.82
CA LYS A 122 7.14 -20.27 3.07
C LYS A 122 7.49 -21.36 4.08
N ALA A 123 6.68 -22.42 4.16
CA ALA A 123 6.95 -23.58 5.01
C ALA A 123 8.21 -24.32 4.56
N LEU A 124 8.42 -24.52 3.26
CA LEU A 124 9.63 -25.13 2.69
C LEU A 124 10.87 -24.29 3.00
N SER A 125 10.84 -22.98 2.71
CA SER A 125 11.96 -22.08 3.02
C SER A 125 12.31 -22.05 4.50
N SER A 126 11.31 -22.10 5.39
CA SER A 126 11.56 -22.15 6.83
C SER A 126 12.23 -23.46 7.26
N ARG A 127 11.85 -24.59 6.66
CA ARG A 127 12.48 -25.88 6.92
C ARG A 127 13.92 -25.91 6.43
N GLU A 128 14.19 -25.45 5.21
CA GLU A 128 15.55 -25.37 4.66
C GLU A 128 16.45 -24.45 5.49
N ASN A 129 15.95 -23.30 5.93
CA ASN A 129 16.71 -22.39 6.78
C ASN A 129 16.96 -22.99 8.17
N GLY A 130 16.01 -23.75 8.72
CA GLY A 130 16.18 -24.49 9.97
C GLY A 130 17.26 -25.57 9.87
N GLN A 131 17.36 -26.27 8.74
CA GLN A 131 18.37 -27.30 8.51
C GLN A 131 19.78 -26.72 8.32
N ARG A 132 19.90 -25.48 7.83
CA ARG A 132 21.20 -24.79 7.66
C ARG A 132 21.81 -24.27 8.96
N GLY A 133 21.15 -24.46 10.10
CA GLY A 133 21.60 -24.05 11.41
C GLY A 133 21.16 -22.61 11.75
N GLY A 134 20.66 -22.42 12.96
CA GLY A 134 20.33 -21.12 13.51
C GLY A 134 21.59 -20.29 13.81
N ARG A 135 21.38 -19.06 14.28
CA ARG A 135 22.43 -18.12 14.69
C ARG A 135 23.45 -18.84 15.60
N PRO A 136 24.78 -18.77 15.29
CA PRO A 136 25.81 -19.39 16.14
C PRO A 136 25.65 -18.88 17.59
N ALA A 137 25.75 -19.79 18.56
CA ALA A 137 25.74 -19.42 19.96
C ALA A 137 26.95 -18.49 20.23
N LEU A 138 26.69 -17.32 20.81
CA LEU A 138 27.74 -16.43 21.30
C LEU A 138 28.56 -17.20 22.33
N LYS A 139 29.85 -17.49 22.02
CA LYS A 139 30.78 -18.01 23.00
C LYS A 139 30.85 -17.00 24.14
N LYS A 140 30.37 -17.37 25.33
CA LYS A 140 30.65 -16.64 26.57
C LYS A 140 32.17 -16.53 26.69
N ALA A 141 32.69 -15.29 26.64
CA ALA A 141 34.07 -15.04 27.02
C ALA A 141 34.23 -15.44 28.48
N LEU A 142 35.02 -16.46 28.76
CA LEU A 142 35.47 -16.80 30.10
C LEU A 142 36.36 -15.63 30.55
N SER A 143 35.85 -14.80 31.47
CA SER A 143 36.67 -13.87 32.21
C SER A 143 37.50 -14.66 33.24
N THR A 144 38.77 -14.64 33.02
CA THR A 144 39.78 -14.98 34.03
C THR A 144 39.91 -13.85 35.02
#